data_b5d462c2f8b4768bc4963d77dc17e023
#
_entry.id   b5d462c2f8b4768bc4963d77dc17e023
#
_cell.length_a   1.000
_cell.length_b   1.000
_cell.length_c   1.000
_cell.angle_alpha   90.00
_cell.angle_beta   90.00
_cell.angle_gamma   90.00
#
_symmetry.space_group_name_H-M   'P 1'
#
loop_
_entity.id
_entity.type
_entity.pdbx_description
1 polymer ?
#
loop_
_entity_poly.entity_id
_entity_poly.type
_entity_poly.pdbx_seq_one_letter_code
_entity_poly.pdbx_strand_id
1 'polypeptide(L)'
;RWVRSAMYLRKSRAEEHMSLEDTLRRHKAALTSYAERYGYQVEPENIYEEVVSGESLFARPQMLRLMEAVSAGKYEAVLCMDMQRLGRGGMYDQGFILDTFKASETLIVTPDRLYDLTKELDEEAAEMQTFLSRSEYRMITKRLHRGTLQSVQNGGYMANAPFGYRKIRINKLPSLEIVPEEAECVRQIFQLYAAGNGCTRIEQAVN
;
A
#
# COMPACT_ATOMS: atom_id res chain seq x y z
N ARG A 1 -1.73 27.44 24.16
CA ARG A 1 -2.64 27.52 22.99
C ARG A 1 -2.66 26.17 22.34
N TRP A 2 -3.84 25.61 22.17
CA TRP A 2 -4.03 24.38 21.41
C TRP A 2 -3.88 24.65 19.91
N VAL A 3 -3.16 23.78 19.21
CA VAL A 3 -2.92 23.86 17.75
C VAL A 3 -4.00 23.05 17.03
N ARG A 4 -4.81 23.68 16.19
CA ARG A 4 -5.84 22.99 15.40
C ARG A 4 -5.21 22.04 14.42
N SER A 5 -5.48 20.76 14.58
CA SER A 5 -4.73 19.74 13.87
C SER A 5 -5.62 18.67 13.27
N ALA A 6 -5.09 18.01 12.23
CA ALA A 6 -5.62 16.76 11.68
C ALA A 6 -4.65 15.61 11.92
N MET A 7 -5.11 14.39 11.78
CA MET A 7 -4.31 13.19 11.82
C MET A 7 -4.51 12.38 10.54
N TYR A 8 -3.42 11.95 9.92
CA TYR A 8 -3.46 11.10 8.75
C TYR A 8 -2.85 9.73 9.03
N LEU A 9 -3.64 8.69 8.81
CA LEU A 9 -3.31 7.30 9.06
C LEU A 9 -3.44 6.49 7.78
N ARG A 10 -2.37 5.84 7.35
CA ARG A 10 -2.39 5.00 6.16
C ARG A 10 -1.69 3.66 6.41
N LYS A 11 -2.30 2.58 5.90
CA LYS A 11 -1.69 1.26 5.84
C LYS A 11 -1.73 0.71 4.41
N SER A 12 -0.67 -0.01 4.02
CA SER A 12 -0.62 -0.77 2.78
C SER A 12 -1.31 -2.13 2.96
N ARG A 13 -2.05 -2.60 1.95
CA ARG A 13 -2.61 -3.97 1.94
C ARG A 13 -1.54 -5.06 1.91
N ALA A 14 -0.31 -4.74 1.50
CA ALA A 14 0.80 -5.69 1.42
C ALA A 14 1.47 -6.00 2.78
N GLU A 15 1.12 -5.29 3.85
CA GLU A 15 1.66 -5.53 5.20
C GLU A 15 0.84 -6.62 5.92
N GLU A 16 0.81 -7.85 5.37
CA GLU A 16 -0.10 -8.94 5.76
C GLU A 16 0.24 -9.66 7.09
N HIS A 17 1.37 -9.37 7.73
CA HIS A 17 1.81 -10.11 8.94
C HIS A 17 1.19 -9.63 10.26
N MET A 18 0.42 -8.56 10.27
CA MET A 18 -0.37 -8.09 11.41
C MET A 18 -1.77 -7.70 10.93
N SER A 19 -2.80 -7.88 11.78
CA SER A 19 -4.15 -7.47 11.38
C SER A 19 -4.16 -6.00 10.97
N LEU A 20 -4.89 -5.69 9.89
CA LEU A 20 -5.00 -4.34 9.32
C LEU A 20 -5.42 -3.33 10.39
N GLU A 21 -6.36 -3.73 11.23
CA GLU A 21 -6.91 -2.93 12.31
C GLU A 21 -5.89 -2.66 13.43
N ASP A 22 -5.06 -3.63 13.77
CA ASP A 22 -4.08 -3.49 14.86
C ASP A 22 -2.99 -2.46 14.55
N THR A 23 -2.52 -2.39 13.31
CA THR A 23 -1.49 -1.41 12.92
C THR A 23 -2.05 0.02 12.92
N LEU A 24 -3.23 0.25 12.31
CA LEU A 24 -3.86 1.57 12.32
C LEU A 24 -4.21 2.00 13.73
N ARG A 25 -4.74 1.08 14.55
CA ARG A 25 -5.05 1.34 15.96
C ARG A 25 -3.81 1.75 16.76
N ARG A 26 -2.67 1.07 16.57
CA ARG A 26 -1.40 1.42 17.22
C ARG A 26 -0.89 2.79 16.78
N HIS A 27 -0.92 3.08 15.49
CA HIS A 27 -0.51 4.39 14.97
C HIS A 27 -1.41 5.50 15.51
N LYS A 28 -2.72 5.27 15.53
CA LYS A 28 -3.69 6.21 16.09
C LYS A 28 -3.43 6.46 17.56
N ALA A 29 -3.25 5.42 18.37
CA ALA A 29 -2.96 5.56 19.79
C ALA A 29 -1.66 6.32 20.04
N ALA A 30 -0.59 6.02 19.28
CA ALA A 30 0.69 6.70 19.40
C ALA A 30 0.58 8.20 19.06
N LEU A 31 -0.09 8.54 17.95
CA LEU A 31 -0.27 9.92 17.55
C LEU A 31 -1.25 10.68 18.46
N THR A 32 -2.28 10.02 19.00
CA THR A 32 -3.18 10.63 19.99
C THR A 32 -2.43 10.99 21.26
N SER A 33 -1.64 10.08 21.80
CA SER A 33 -0.79 10.36 22.99
C SER A 33 0.23 11.47 22.71
N TYR A 34 0.78 11.51 21.50
CA TYR A 34 1.69 12.58 21.08
C TYR A 34 0.96 13.93 21.00
N ALA A 35 -0.23 13.95 20.39
CA ALA A 35 -1.05 15.14 20.26
C ALA A 35 -1.42 15.75 21.63
N GLU A 36 -1.89 14.91 22.55
CA GLU A 36 -2.22 15.32 23.92
C GLU A 36 -1.01 15.90 24.65
N ARG A 37 0.13 15.23 24.54
CA ARG A 37 1.38 15.64 25.21
C ARG A 37 1.91 16.99 24.72
N TYR A 38 1.76 17.30 23.43
CA TYR A 38 2.35 18.48 22.81
C TYR A 38 1.35 19.57 22.43
N GLY A 39 0.08 19.41 22.83
CA GLY A 39 -0.95 20.44 22.68
C GLY A 39 -1.54 20.55 21.28
N TYR A 40 -1.58 19.46 20.51
CA TYR A 40 -2.30 19.38 19.24
C TYR A 40 -3.73 18.94 19.47
N GLN A 41 -4.69 19.74 19.01
CA GLN A 41 -6.11 19.41 19.11
C GLN A 41 -6.57 18.71 17.82
N VAL A 42 -6.89 17.42 17.94
CA VAL A 42 -7.37 16.60 16.84
C VAL A 42 -8.78 16.10 17.18
N GLU A 43 -9.79 16.66 16.53
CA GLU A 43 -11.17 16.21 16.69
C GLU A 43 -11.38 14.91 15.91
N PRO A 44 -12.34 14.04 16.33
CA PRO A 44 -12.59 12.75 15.67
C PRO A 44 -12.86 12.85 14.17
N GLU A 45 -13.56 13.89 13.71
CA GLU A 45 -13.84 14.15 12.30
C GLU A 45 -12.64 14.62 11.49
N ASN A 46 -11.55 15.01 12.15
CA ASN A 46 -10.28 15.41 11.54
C ASN A 46 -9.24 14.29 11.47
N ILE A 47 -9.68 13.04 11.68
CA ILE A 47 -8.85 11.85 11.53
C ILE A 47 -9.16 11.22 10.17
N TYR A 48 -8.15 11.19 9.31
CA TYR A 48 -8.20 10.66 7.95
C TYR A 48 -7.52 9.31 7.90
N GLU A 49 -8.31 8.24 7.81
CA GLU A 49 -7.81 6.86 7.82
C GLU A 49 -8.06 6.20 6.46
N GLU A 50 -7.03 5.56 5.88
CA GLU A 50 -7.21 4.79 4.65
C GLU A 50 -6.31 3.55 4.57
N VAL A 51 -6.85 2.52 3.91
CA VAL A 51 -6.13 1.28 3.59
C VAL A 51 -6.04 1.18 2.08
N VAL A 52 -4.88 1.51 1.53
CA VAL A 52 -4.64 1.55 0.09
C VAL A 52 -3.35 0.84 -0.28
N SER A 53 -3.37 0.13 -1.41
CA SER A 53 -2.20 -0.55 -1.98
C SER A 53 -1.52 0.27 -3.09
N GLY A 54 -2.19 1.32 -3.58
CA GLY A 54 -1.71 2.13 -4.70
C GLY A 54 -0.74 3.24 -4.29
N GLU A 55 0.10 3.64 -5.25
CA GLU A 55 1.02 4.76 -5.10
C GLU A 55 0.40 6.10 -5.55
N SER A 56 -0.66 6.07 -6.38
CA SER A 56 -1.30 7.26 -6.91
C SER A 56 -2.15 7.99 -5.87
N LEU A 57 -2.08 9.33 -5.90
CA LEU A 57 -2.90 10.21 -5.07
C LEU A 57 -4.40 9.98 -5.32
N PHE A 58 -4.80 9.73 -6.59
CA PHE A 58 -6.19 9.46 -6.95
C PHE A 58 -6.77 8.18 -6.31
N ALA A 59 -5.91 7.24 -5.92
CA ALA A 59 -6.31 6.04 -5.18
C ALA A 59 -6.44 6.29 -3.66
N ARG A 60 -6.28 7.54 -3.20
CA ARG A 60 -6.21 7.93 -1.80
C ARG A 60 -7.28 8.98 -1.46
N PRO A 61 -8.56 8.61 -1.39
CA PRO A 61 -9.67 9.55 -1.21
C PRO A 61 -9.58 10.35 0.10
N GLN A 62 -9.05 9.75 1.18
CA GLN A 62 -8.89 10.47 2.44
C GLN A 62 -7.74 11.49 2.35
N MET A 63 -6.68 11.18 1.60
CA MET A 63 -5.61 12.14 1.33
C MET A 63 -6.13 13.33 0.50
N LEU A 64 -6.96 13.09 -0.52
CA LEU A 64 -7.55 14.17 -1.30
C LEU A 64 -8.40 15.10 -0.42
N ARG A 65 -9.26 14.54 0.43
CA ARG A 65 -10.06 15.31 1.41
C ARG A 65 -9.18 16.09 2.39
N LEU A 66 -8.07 15.50 2.84
CA LEU A 66 -7.11 16.18 3.70
C LEU A 66 -6.47 17.36 2.95
N MET A 67 -6.05 17.15 1.69
CA MET A 67 -5.44 18.23 0.88
C MET A 67 -6.39 19.40 0.64
N GLU A 68 -7.67 19.12 0.38
CA GLU A 68 -8.70 20.15 0.28
C GLU A 68 -8.82 20.96 1.59
N ALA A 69 -8.86 20.28 2.72
CA ALA A 69 -8.96 20.93 4.04
C ALA A 69 -7.71 21.74 4.40
N VAL A 70 -6.50 21.23 4.07
CA VAL A 70 -5.23 21.92 4.25
C VAL A 70 -5.18 23.15 3.36
N SER A 71 -5.51 23.05 2.08
CA SER A 71 -5.57 24.20 1.15
C SER A 71 -6.54 25.29 1.62
N ALA A 72 -7.64 24.90 2.27
CA ALA A 72 -8.61 25.81 2.85
C ALA A 72 -8.15 26.45 4.19
N GLY A 73 -6.92 26.16 4.67
CA GLY A 73 -6.40 26.67 5.92
C GLY A 73 -7.12 26.17 7.18
N LYS A 74 -7.75 25.00 7.10
CA LYS A 74 -8.52 24.44 8.22
C LYS A 74 -7.61 24.04 9.39
N TYR A 75 -6.36 23.64 9.12
CA TYR A 75 -5.42 23.10 10.09
C TYR A 75 -4.12 23.92 10.16
N GLU A 76 -3.58 24.04 11.38
CA GLU A 76 -2.25 24.62 11.63
C GLU A 76 -1.18 23.50 11.57
N ALA A 77 -1.57 22.23 11.81
CA ALA A 77 -0.68 21.08 11.73
C ALA A 77 -1.40 19.82 11.28
N VAL A 78 -0.66 18.89 10.65
CA VAL A 78 -1.12 17.54 10.33
C VAL A 78 -0.14 16.53 10.93
N LEU A 79 -0.65 15.63 11.76
CA LEU A 79 0.11 14.58 12.40
C LEU A 79 0.10 13.32 11.53
N CYS A 80 1.26 12.71 11.32
CA CYS A 80 1.41 11.40 10.68
C CYS A 80 2.57 10.63 11.30
N MET A 81 2.59 9.30 11.13
CA MET A 81 3.66 8.48 11.73
C MET A 81 5.02 8.72 11.10
N ASP A 82 5.06 8.95 9.80
CA ASP A 82 6.28 9.23 9.04
C ASP A 82 5.94 9.93 7.71
N MET A 83 6.93 10.59 7.12
CA MET A 83 6.78 11.26 5.82
C MET A 83 6.41 10.31 4.69
N GLN A 84 6.76 9.02 4.80
CA GLN A 84 6.43 8.02 3.79
C GLN A 84 4.93 7.72 3.76
N ARG A 85 4.25 7.81 4.90
CA ARG A 85 2.78 7.63 4.98
C ARG A 85 2.06 8.78 4.29
N LEU A 86 2.59 9.99 4.40
CA LEU A 86 2.05 11.18 3.76
C LEU A 86 2.42 11.24 2.27
N GLY A 87 3.71 11.20 1.95
CA GLY A 87 4.29 11.52 0.64
C GLY A 87 4.49 10.34 -0.31
N ARG A 88 3.98 9.12 -0.04
CA ARG A 88 4.13 7.99 -0.95
C ARG A 88 3.31 8.22 -2.22
N GLY A 89 3.96 8.14 -3.39
CA GLY A 89 3.33 8.36 -4.68
C GLY A 89 4.33 8.66 -5.78
N GLY A 90 3.83 9.06 -6.95
CA GLY A 90 4.66 9.59 -8.02
C GLY A 90 5.33 10.91 -7.64
N MET A 91 6.27 11.37 -8.46
CA MET A 91 6.96 12.66 -8.21
C MET A 91 5.96 13.83 -8.21
N TYR A 92 4.95 13.78 -9.07
CA TYR A 92 3.87 14.79 -9.12
C TYR A 92 3.02 14.78 -7.85
N ASP A 93 2.65 13.59 -7.36
CA ASP A 93 1.82 13.47 -6.16
C ASP A 93 2.56 14.00 -4.93
N GLN A 94 3.86 13.72 -4.84
CA GLN A 94 4.72 14.19 -3.75
C GLN A 94 4.88 15.71 -3.79
N GLY A 95 5.19 16.26 -4.97
CA GLY A 95 5.28 17.71 -5.17
C GLY A 95 3.97 18.39 -4.82
N PHE A 96 2.84 17.91 -5.31
CA PHE A 96 1.52 18.46 -4.98
C PHE A 96 1.23 18.49 -3.48
N ILE A 97 1.57 17.40 -2.76
CA ILE A 97 1.38 17.33 -1.31
C ILE A 97 2.26 18.36 -0.60
N LEU A 98 3.57 18.38 -0.87
CA LEU A 98 4.50 19.31 -0.21
C LEU A 98 4.17 20.77 -0.54
N ASP A 99 3.87 21.08 -1.80
CA ASP A 99 3.47 22.44 -2.23
C ASP A 99 2.19 22.90 -1.55
N THR A 100 1.21 22.00 -1.36
CA THR A 100 -0.04 22.31 -0.65
C THR A 100 0.23 22.66 0.80
N PHE A 101 1.06 21.90 1.50
CA PHE A 101 1.45 22.18 2.87
C PHE A 101 2.26 23.48 3.00
N LYS A 102 3.16 23.72 2.07
CA LYS A 102 3.96 24.95 2.00
C LYS A 102 3.09 26.17 1.78
N ALA A 103 2.20 26.13 0.79
CA ALA A 103 1.31 27.24 0.44
C ALA A 103 0.31 27.58 1.54
N SER A 104 -0.14 26.61 2.32
CA SER A 104 -1.05 26.80 3.45
C SER A 104 -0.35 27.08 4.79
N GLU A 105 0.99 27.10 4.81
CA GLU A 105 1.82 27.22 6.02
C GLU A 105 1.46 26.19 7.11
N THR A 106 0.90 25.03 6.70
CA THR A 106 0.50 23.97 7.60
C THR A 106 1.71 23.09 7.96
N LEU A 107 1.95 22.90 9.24
CA LEU A 107 3.06 22.09 9.74
C LEU A 107 2.80 20.59 9.49
N ILE A 108 3.85 19.84 9.15
CA ILE A 108 3.82 18.38 9.17
C ILE A 108 4.52 17.91 10.44
N VAL A 109 3.81 17.10 11.23
CA VAL A 109 4.28 16.65 12.53
C VAL A 109 4.39 15.12 12.52
N THR A 110 5.60 14.64 12.75
CA THR A 110 5.86 13.21 13.00
C THR A 110 6.38 13.04 14.44
N PRO A 111 6.32 11.85 15.04
CA PRO A 111 6.91 11.62 16.36
C PRO A 111 8.38 11.99 16.46
N ASP A 112 9.13 11.90 15.34
CA ASP A 112 10.57 12.15 15.31
C ASP A 112 10.92 13.61 15.00
N ARG A 113 10.08 14.30 14.22
CA ARG A 113 10.41 15.65 13.73
C ARG A 113 9.16 16.45 13.35
N LEU A 114 9.26 17.77 13.53
CA LEU A 114 8.34 18.76 12.97
C LEU A 114 8.97 19.34 11.70
N TYR A 115 8.17 19.48 10.64
CA TYR A 115 8.55 20.09 9.36
C TYR A 115 7.70 21.34 9.13
N ASP A 116 8.39 22.47 8.99
CA ASP A 116 7.83 23.74 8.54
C ASP A 116 8.36 24.03 7.13
N LEU A 117 7.57 23.68 6.12
CA LEU A 117 8.00 23.76 4.72
C LEU A 117 8.18 25.18 4.19
N THR A 118 7.88 26.21 4.99
CA THR A 118 8.27 27.59 4.68
C THR A 118 9.75 27.85 4.93
N LYS A 119 10.41 26.94 5.67
CA LYS A 119 11.85 26.99 5.96
C LYS A 119 12.61 26.06 5.03
N GLU A 120 13.59 26.57 4.33
CA GLU A 120 14.39 25.87 3.33
C GLU A 120 14.98 24.53 3.85
N LEU A 121 15.56 24.53 5.04
CA LEU A 121 16.12 23.32 5.65
C LEU A 121 15.09 22.22 5.94
N ASP A 122 13.86 22.58 6.29
CA ASP A 122 12.80 21.61 6.55
C ASP A 122 12.18 21.11 5.23
N GLU A 123 12.09 21.98 4.23
CA GLU A 123 11.67 21.63 2.87
C GLU A 123 12.65 20.60 2.25
N GLU A 124 13.95 20.93 2.23
CA GLU A 124 14.99 20.00 1.73
C GLU A 124 14.97 18.66 2.48
N ALA A 125 14.78 18.69 3.81
CA ALA A 125 14.72 17.47 4.60
C ALA A 125 13.48 16.64 4.27
N ALA A 126 12.32 17.25 4.05
CA ALA A 126 11.09 16.57 3.65
C ALA A 126 11.22 15.95 2.26
N GLU A 127 11.78 16.68 1.29
CA GLU A 127 12.05 16.18 -0.05
C GLU A 127 13.03 15.00 -0.04
N MET A 128 14.13 15.13 0.70
CA MET A 128 15.13 14.06 0.83
C MET A 128 14.52 12.80 1.45
N GLN A 129 13.73 12.93 2.51
CA GLN A 129 13.07 11.80 3.17
C GLN A 129 12.11 11.09 2.21
N THR A 130 11.37 11.87 1.43
CA THR A 130 10.44 11.38 0.42
C THR A 130 11.18 10.66 -0.72
N PHE A 131 12.31 11.21 -1.18
CA PHE A 131 13.16 10.60 -2.21
C PHE A 131 13.80 9.28 -1.75
N LEU A 132 14.35 9.22 -0.54
CA LEU A 132 14.95 8.02 0.03
C LEU A 132 13.93 6.88 0.12
N SER A 133 12.74 7.16 0.60
CA SER A 133 11.63 6.19 0.70
C SER A 133 11.30 5.56 -0.66
N ARG A 134 11.29 6.36 -1.71
CA ARG A 134 11.05 5.88 -3.08
C ARG A 134 12.20 5.02 -3.60
N SER A 135 13.43 5.40 -3.29
CA SER A 135 14.64 4.65 -3.67
C SER A 135 14.67 3.27 -3.01
N GLU A 136 14.37 3.20 -1.72
CA GLU A 136 14.28 1.94 -0.97
C GLU A 136 13.20 1.02 -1.55
N TYR A 137 11.99 1.54 -1.82
CA TYR A 137 10.92 0.78 -2.44
C TYR A 137 11.34 0.20 -3.79
N ARG A 138 11.98 1.00 -4.66
CA ARG A 138 12.51 0.54 -5.95
C ARG A 138 13.55 -0.57 -5.79
N MET A 139 14.43 -0.46 -4.81
CA MET A 139 15.43 -1.50 -4.54
C MET A 139 14.79 -2.80 -4.05
N ILE A 140 13.81 -2.71 -3.13
CA ILE A 140 13.06 -3.87 -2.65
C ILE A 140 12.33 -4.54 -3.82
N THR A 141 11.60 -3.78 -4.63
CA THR A 141 10.87 -4.29 -5.79
C THR A 141 11.83 -4.98 -6.80
N LYS A 142 12.99 -4.39 -7.07
CA LYS A 142 14.01 -5.02 -7.93
C LYS A 142 14.54 -6.32 -7.35
N ARG A 143 14.78 -6.39 -6.02
CA ARG A 143 15.22 -7.63 -5.35
C ARG A 143 14.17 -8.72 -5.44
N LEU A 144 12.89 -8.40 -5.18
CA LEU A 144 11.78 -9.33 -5.30
C LEU A 144 11.63 -9.84 -6.73
N HIS A 145 11.68 -8.95 -7.72
CA HIS A 145 11.60 -9.33 -9.12
C HIS A 145 12.76 -10.25 -9.55
N ARG A 146 14.00 -9.93 -9.14
CA ARG A 146 15.17 -10.79 -9.38
C ARG A 146 15.00 -12.15 -8.70
N GLY A 147 14.50 -12.19 -7.46
CA GLY A 147 14.21 -13.44 -6.74
C GLY A 147 13.17 -14.30 -7.46
N THR A 148 12.12 -13.67 -7.99
CA THR A 148 11.09 -14.35 -8.80
C THR A 148 11.69 -14.92 -10.08
N LEU A 149 12.46 -14.13 -10.84
CA LEU A 149 13.13 -14.59 -12.06
C LEU A 149 14.09 -15.75 -11.78
N GLN A 150 14.90 -15.64 -10.72
CA GLN A 150 15.79 -16.73 -10.31
C GLN A 150 15.03 -18.01 -9.96
N SER A 151 13.89 -17.87 -9.25
CA SER A 151 13.03 -19.00 -8.92
C SER A 151 12.47 -19.67 -10.17
N VAL A 152 12.01 -18.89 -11.15
CA VAL A 152 11.51 -19.41 -12.43
C VAL A 152 12.63 -20.07 -13.23
N GLN A 153 13.82 -19.47 -13.30
CA GLN A 153 14.99 -20.05 -13.98
C GLN A 153 15.40 -21.39 -13.35
N ASN A 154 15.22 -21.54 -12.05
CA ASN A 154 15.47 -22.79 -11.32
C ASN A 154 14.31 -23.78 -11.41
N GLY A 155 13.32 -23.53 -12.29
CA GLY A 155 12.16 -24.42 -12.51
C GLY A 155 10.99 -24.19 -11.53
N GLY A 156 10.99 -23.10 -10.77
CA GLY A 156 9.89 -22.77 -9.85
C GLY A 156 8.65 -22.25 -10.58
N TYR A 157 7.47 -22.70 -10.18
CA TYR A 157 6.18 -22.23 -10.69
C TYR A 157 5.61 -21.12 -9.83
N MET A 158 5.64 -19.88 -10.31
CA MET A 158 5.28 -18.68 -9.53
C MET A 158 3.82 -18.22 -9.71
N ALA A 159 3.12 -18.68 -10.75
CA ALA A 159 1.72 -18.31 -10.99
C ALA A 159 0.76 -19.04 -10.03
N ASN A 160 -0.54 -18.71 -10.11
CA ASN A 160 -1.57 -19.49 -9.40
C ASN A 160 -1.69 -20.88 -10.00
N ALA A 161 -1.92 -21.91 -9.16
CA ALA A 161 -2.13 -23.24 -9.64
C ALA A 161 -3.40 -23.28 -10.52
N PRO A 162 -3.31 -23.81 -11.77
CA PRO A 162 -4.48 -24.04 -12.58
C PRO A 162 -5.29 -25.21 -12.01
N PHE A 163 -6.57 -25.31 -12.40
CA PHE A 163 -7.42 -26.44 -12.06
C PHE A 163 -6.76 -27.76 -12.48
N GLY A 164 -6.82 -28.78 -11.66
CA GLY A 164 -6.09 -30.04 -11.81
C GLY A 164 -4.73 -30.09 -11.09
N TYR A 165 -4.30 -28.97 -10.50
CA TYR A 165 -3.03 -28.87 -9.79
C TYR A 165 -3.17 -28.13 -8.47
N ARG A 166 -2.33 -28.48 -7.47
CA ARG A 166 -2.14 -27.73 -6.24
C ARG A 166 -0.69 -27.28 -6.09
N LYS A 167 -0.52 -26.14 -5.42
CA LYS A 167 0.83 -25.62 -5.10
C LYS A 167 1.49 -26.45 -4.01
N ILE A 168 2.71 -26.88 -4.29
CA ILE A 168 3.61 -27.51 -3.34
C ILE A 168 4.97 -26.83 -3.34
N ARG A 169 5.87 -27.23 -2.44
CA ARG A 169 7.27 -26.84 -2.46
C ARG A 169 8.16 -28.07 -2.56
N ILE A 170 9.00 -28.11 -3.58
CA ILE A 170 10.04 -29.12 -3.77
C ILE A 170 11.39 -28.43 -3.64
N ASN A 171 12.24 -28.86 -2.71
CA ASN A 171 13.56 -28.26 -2.44
C ASN A 171 13.50 -26.73 -2.24
N LYS A 172 12.51 -26.25 -1.51
CA LYS A 172 12.21 -24.81 -1.27
C LYS A 172 11.70 -24.04 -2.50
N LEU A 173 11.64 -24.63 -3.69
CA LEU A 173 11.07 -24.02 -4.89
C LEU A 173 9.57 -24.26 -4.96
N PRO A 174 8.76 -23.25 -5.34
CA PRO A 174 7.34 -23.43 -5.62
C PRO A 174 7.18 -24.40 -6.82
N SER A 175 6.32 -25.38 -6.69
CA SER A 175 6.05 -26.38 -7.72
C SER A 175 4.56 -26.71 -7.75
N LEU A 176 4.17 -27.56 -8.68
CA LEU A 176 2.81 -28.06 -8.83
C LEU A 176 2.76 -29.57 -8.60
N GLU A 177 1.73 -30.02 -7.93
CA GLU A 177 1.37 -31.42 -7.80
C GLU A 177 0.00 -31.64 -8.44
N ILE A 178 -0.15 -32.79 -9.15
CA ILE A 178 -1.41 -33.14 -9.79
C ILE A 178 -2.43 -33.55 -8.72
N VAL A 179 -3.63 -32.99 -8.81
CA VAL A 179 -4.81 -33.42 -8.06
C VAL A 179 -5.54 -34.45 -8.92
N PRO A 180 -5.50 -35.75 -8.57
CA PRO A 180 -5.96 -36.83 -9.49
C PRO A 180 -7.41 -36.65 -9.96
N GLU A 181 -8.31 -36.27 -9.05
CA GLU A 181 -9.74 -36.09 -9.33
C GLU A 181 -9.98 -34.94 -10.33
N GLU A 182 -9.35 -33.79 -10.10
CA GLU A 182 -9.46 -32.64 -10.98
C GLU A 182 -8.74 -32.89 -12.32
N ALA A 183 -7.62 -33.58 -12.30
CA ALA A 183 -6.86 -33.90 -13.50
C ALA A 183 -7.63 -34.83 -14.44
N GLU A 184 -8.45 -35.75 -13.90
CA GLU A 184 -9.31 -36.62 -14.73
C GLU A 184 -10.38 -35.77 -15.44
N CYS A 185 -11.00 -34.84 -14.76
CA CYS A 185 -11.93 -33.88 -15.36
C CYS A 185 -11.26 -33.08 -16.51
N VAL A 186 -10.04 -32.59 -16.28
CA VAL A 186 -9.29 -31.86 -17.32
C VAL A 186 -9.03 -32.78 -18.54
N ARG A 187 -8.62 -34.04 -18.34
CA ARG A 187 -8.40 -34.99 -19.45
C ARG A 187 -9.67 -35.22 -20.25
N GLN A 188 -10.80 -35.39 -19.59
CA GLN A 188 -12.11 -35.57 -20.25
C GLN A 188 -12.48 -34.36 -21.09
N ILE A 189 -12.27 -33.13 -20.56
CA ILE A 189 -12.49 -31.87 -21.30
C ILE A 189 -11.66 -31.86 -22.59
N PHE A 190 -10.36 -32.19 -22.52
CA PHE A 190 -9.48 -32.19 -23.69
C PHE A 190 -9.87 -33.31 -24.70
N GLN A 191 -10.26 -34.48 -24.24
CA GLN A 191 -10.72 -35.59 -25.13
C GLN A 191 -12.00 -35.19 -25.86
N LEU A 192 -12.98 -34.61 -25.17
CA LEU A 192 -14.22 -34.16 -25.78
C LEU A 192 -13.97 -33.05 -26.81
N TYR A 193 -13.08 -32.10 -26.47
CA TYR A 193 -12.71 -31.02 -27.37
C TYR A 193 -12.01 -31.59 -28.66
N ALA A 194 -11.07 -32.51 -28.49
CA ALA A 194 -10.39 -33.17 -29.61
C ALA A 194 -11.34 -34.00 -30.50
N ALA A 195 -12.44 -34.50 -29.93
CA ALA A 195 -13.50 -35.15 -30.65
C ALA A 195 -14.48 -34.20 -31.39
N GLY A 196 -14.19 -32.88 -31.37
CA GLY A 196 -14.97 -31.88 -32.09
C GLY A 196 -16.20 -31.36 -31.34
N ASN A 197 -16.32 -31.58 -30.02
CA ASN A 197 -17.44 -31.07 -29.24
C ASN A 197 -17.20 -29.58 -28.90
N GLY A 198 -18.25 -28.77 -29.01
CA GLY A 198 -18.23 -27.36 -28.60
C GLY A 198 -18.30 -27.19 -27.07
N CYS A 199 -17.91 -26.01 -26.57
CA CYS A 199 -17.80 -25.71 -25.11
C CYS A 199 -19.08 -26.03 -24.32
N THR A 200 -20.27 -25.70 -24.84
CA THR A 200 -21.55 -25.95 -24.18
C THR A 200 -21.81 -27.48 -23.98
N ARG A 201 -21.42 -28.29 -24.97
CA ARG A 201 -21.59 -29.75 -24.89
C ARG A 201 -20.58 -30.37 -23.92
N ILE A 202 -19.37 -29.79 -23.84
CA ILE A 202 -18.35 -30.24 -22.90
C ILE A 202 -18.79 -29.90 -21.48
N GLU A 203 -19.30 -28.68 -21.24
CA GLU A 203 -19.82 -28.26 -19.94
C GLU A 203 -20.92 -29.20 -19.43
N GLN A 204 -21.87 -29.61 -20.30
CA GLN A 204 -22.95 -30.53 -19.95
C GLN A 204 -22.46 -31.94 -19.64
N ALA A 205 -21.28 -32.33 -20.15
CA ALA A 205 -20.75 -33.67 -19.96
C ALA A 205 -19.85 -33.80 -18.73
N VAL A 206 -19.35 -32.68 -18.19
CA VAL A 206 -18.39 -32.66 -17.04
C VAL A 206 -19.03 -32.15 -15.76
N ASN A 207 -20.24 -31.55 -15.80
CA ASN A 207 -21.05 -31.18 -14.66
C ASN A 207 -22.02 -32.32 -14.30
#